data_6da7f12bd1bbb370eab8cb9066737e82
#
_entry.id   6da7f12bd1bbb370eab8cb9066737e82
#
_cell.length_a   1.000
_cell.length_b   1.000
_cell.length_c   1.000
_cell.angle_alpha   90.00
_cell.angle_beta   90.00
_cell.angle_gamma   90.00
#
_symmetry.space_group_name_H-M   'P 1'
#
loop_
_entity.id
_entity.type
_entity.pdbx_description
1 polymer ?
#
loop_
_entity_poly.entity_id
_entity_poly.type
_entity_poly.pdbx_seq_one_letter_code
_entity_poly.pdbx_strand_id
1 'polypeptide(L)'
;MIVSSLLGLVLGVGLAALLTLLFGVYSIGPTERGVLTTFGRVQRTPGTTTEDPQLGALLNEEEKKRYNYPNIRVIPPGGPFFKWPWQKLYKVDMTIQAIDITWDPDIRQETIEAVTKDNLTVQITGQIRWKPAERNLYAYLFGVAHPAAHVVGYFISVLRDRIATFHGEDHEGAVEGVSINDLRRNLSLINTFMEESCRKTVARYGIDLDAALITNIDPPSDVDEALASINTTQNQVAASISQAKADADQKLKMAEQAVQIATNRAEAEAAPLLELSKTLEGMHAEGGRGALDSYIRNASLPLRETAAQTILKL
;
A
#
# COMPACT_ATOMS: atom_id res chain seq x y z
N MET A 1 -57.39 -11.35 -62.07
CA MET A 1 -56.00 -11.73 -61.79
C MET A 1 -55.17 -10.53 -61.30
N ILE A 2 -55.16 -9.35 -62.00
CA ILE A 2 -54.30 -8.22 -61.62
C ILE A 2 -54.68 -7.64 -60.24
N VAL A 3 -55.96 -7.55 -59.91
CA VAL A 3 -56.45 -6.99 -58.64
C VAL A 3 -56.08 -7.91 -57.43
N SER A 4 -56.17 -9.23 -57.64
CA SER A 4 -55.80 -10.21 -56.55
C SER A 4 -54.28 -10.27 -56.31
N SER A 5 -53.45 -10.08 -57.35
CA SER A 5 -52.02 -9.99 -57.18
C SER A 5 -51.57 -8.69 -56.51
N LEU A 6 -52.25 -7.58 -56.81
CA LEU A 6 -52.01 -6.27 -56.18
C LEU A 6 -52.42 -6.29 -54.69
N LEU A 7 -53.53 -6.91 -54.35
CA LEU A 7 -53.96 -7.11 -52.97
C LEU A 7 -52.99 -7.99 -52.17
N GLY A 8 -52.50 -9.04 -52.76
CA GLY A 8 -51.50 -9.93 -52.14
C GLY A 8 -50.15 -9.21 -51.87
N LEU A 9 -49.74 -8.35 -52.84
CA LEU A 9 -48.53 -7.54 -52.65
C LEU A 9 -48.67 -6.51 -51.53
N VAL A 10 -49.80 -5.82 -51.46
CA VAL A 10 -50.07 -4.87 -50.39
C VAL A 10 -50.15 -5.54 -49.03
N LEU A 11 -50.78 -6.68 -48.92
CA LEU A 11 -50.84 -7.47 -47.69
C LEU A 11 -49.42 -8.00 -47.30
N GLY A 12 -48.64 -8.45 -48.23
CA GLY A 12 -47.27 -8.94 -48.00
C GLY A 12 -46.33 -7.82 -47.51
N VAL A 13 -46.41 -6.62 -48.16
CA VAL A 13 -45.65 -5.46 -47.72
C VAL A 13 -46.12 -4.97 -46.35
N GLY A 14 -47.43 -4.96 -46.11
CA GLY A 14 -48.01 -4.60 -44.79
C GLY A 14 -47.55 -5.54 -43.67
N LEU A 15 -47.57 -6.84 -43.94
CA LEU A 15 -47.08 -7.84 -42.99
C LEU A 15 -45.58 -7.71 -42.75
N ALA A 16 -44.78 -7.50 -43.80
CA ALA A 16 -43.35 -7.27 -43.67
C ALA A 16 -43.05 -5.99 -42.86
N ALA A 17 -43.80 -4.91 -43.13
CA ALA A 17 -43.66 -3.67 -42.35
C ALA A 17 -44.06 -3.86 -40.89
N LEU A 18 -45.11 -4.61 -40.60
CA LEU A 18 -45.54 -4.94 -39.23
C LEU A 18 -44.49 -5.76 -38.50
N LEU A 19 -43.91 -6.79 -39.14
CA LEU A 19 -42.85 -7.61 -38.59
C LEU A 19 -41.56 -6.81 -38.33
N THR A 20 -41.17 -5.94 -39.25
CA THR A 20 -39.98 -5.06 -39.04
C THR A 20 -40.19 -4.11 -37.87
N LEU A 21 -41.40 -3.61 -37.65
CA LEU A 21 -41.72 -2.74 -36.55
C LEU A 21 -41.74 -3.49 -35.21
N LEU A 22 -42.27 -4.71 -35.17
CA LEU A 22 -42.28 -5.55 -33.97
C LEU A 22 -40.89 -6.00 -33.55
N PHE A 23 -40.06 -6.43 -34.49
CA PHE A 23 -38.67 -6.93 -34.22
C PHE A 23 -37.62 -5.82 -34.24
N GLY A 24 -37.95 -4.63 -34.71
CA GLY A 24 -37.05 -3.50 -34.77
C GLY A 24 -36.94 -2.70 -33.49
N VAL A 25 -37.93 -2.79 -32.61
CA VAL A 25 -37.92 -2.04 -31.34
C VAL A 25 -37.03 -2.75 -30.31
N TYR A 26 -36.18 -1.98 -29.64
CA TYR A 26 -35.33 -2.46 -28.57
C TYR A 26 -35.16 -1.41 -27.46
N SER A 27 -34.77 -1.87 -26.27
CA SER A 27 -34.41 -1.04 -25.15
C SER A 27 -33.01 -1.45 -24.64
N ILE A 28 -32.33 -0.51 -24.01
CA ILE A 28 -31.03 -0.71 -23.39
C ILE A 28 -31.19 -0.54 -21.89
N GLY A 29 -30.76 -1.53 -21.13
CA GLY A 29 -30.82 -1.51 -19.67
C GLY A 29 -29.99 -0.39 -19.05
N PRO A 30 -30.22 -0.06 -17.78
CA PRO A 30 -29.53 1.04 -17.09
C PRO A 30 -28.02 0.80 -16.97
N THR A 31 -27.59 -0.44 -16.88
CA THR A 31 -26.19 -0.84 -16.78
C THR A 31 -25.54 -1.11 -18.14
N GLU A 32 -26.32 -1.14 -19.22
CA GLU A 32 -25.86 -1.51 -20.54
C GLU A 32 -25.53 -0.29 -21.41
N ARG A 33 -24.66 -0.50 -22.39
CA ARG A 33 -24.44 0.40 -23.53
C ARG A 33 -24.67 -0.36 -24.83
N GLY A 34 -25.25 0.32 -25.80
CA GLY A 34 -25.53 -0.25 -27.10
C GLY A 34 -24.57 0.23 -28.18
N VAL A 35 -24.09 -0.70 -29.02
CA VAL A 35 -23.33 -0.39 -30.22
C VAL A 35 -24.06 -0.99 -31.42
N LEU A 36 -24.40 -0.15 -32.39
CA LEU A 36 -25.14 -0.54 -33.57
C LEU A 36 -24.21 -0.72 -34.77
N THR A 37 -24.33 -1.86 -35.44
CA THR A 37 -23.65 -2.11 -36.70
C THR A 37 -24.65 -2.20 -37.83
N THR A 38 -24.32 -1.65 -38.99
CA THR A 38 -25.15 -1.69 -40.23
C THR A 38 -24.35 -2.45 -41.27
N PHE A 39 -24.85 -3.61 -41.72
CA PHE A 39 -24.13 -4.51 -42.62
C PHE A 39 -22.71 -4.81 -42.18
N GLY A 40 -22.52 -5.06 -40.87
CA GLY A 40 -21.19 -5.34 -40.29
C GLY A 40 -20.29 -4.11 -40.05
N ARG A 41 -20.71 -2.92 -40.48
CA ARG A 41 -19.98 -1.67 -40.28
C ARG A 41 -20.49 -0.93 -39.06
N VAL A 42 -19.62 -0.58 -38.12
CA VAL A 42 -19.95 0.23 -36.94
C VAL A 42 -20.15 1.68 -37.34
N GLN A 43 -21.11 2.36 -36.70
CA GLN A 43 -21.28 3.82 -36.86
C GLN A 43 -20.11 4.53 -36.18
N ARG A 44 -19.25 5.16 -36.96
CA ARG A 44 -18.06 5.89 -36.47
C ARG A 44 -18.44 7.34 -36.16
N THR A 45 -17.82 7.87 -35.12
CA THR A 45 -17.78 9.31 -34.82
C THR A 45 -16.40 9.87 -35.23
N PRO A 46 -16.29 11.17 -35.47
CA PRO A 46 -15.01 11.80 -35.79
C PRO A 46 -13.99 11.55 -34.68
N GLY A 47 -12.73 11.34 -35.05
CA GLY A 47 -11.62 11.10 -34.14
C GLY A 47 -11.25 9.64 -33.95
N THR A 48 -10.10 9.43 -33.37
CA THR A 48 -9.52 8.12 -33.07
C THR A 48 -9.09 8.04 -31.60
N THR A 49 -8.88 6.85 -31.08
CA THR A 49 -8.43 6.61 -29.69
C THR A 49 -7.11 7.35 -29.39
N THR A 50 -6.23 7.49 -30.39
CA THR A 50 -4.93 8.16 -30.22
C THR A 50 -5.03 9.69 -30.20
N GLU A 51 -6.10 10.26 -30.75
CA GLU A 51 -6.37 11.70 -30.73
C GLU A 51 -7.02 12.16 -29.40
N ASP A 52 -7.58 11.22 -28.63
CA ASP A 52 -8.10 11.52 -27.29
C ASP A 52 -6.92 11.85 -26.36
N PRO A 53 -6.84 13.05 -25.75
CA PRO A 53 -5.75 13.45 -24.89
C PRO A 53 -5.52 12.50 -23.71
N GLN A 54 -6.59 11.87 -23.21
CA GLN A 54 -6.52 10.99 -22.06
C GLN A 54 -6.03 9.58 -22.45
N LEU A 55 -6.45 9.05 -23.58
CA LEU A 55 -6.06 7.72 -24.03
C LEU A 55 -4.72 7.75 -24.78
N GLY A 56 -4.49 8.76 -25.60
CA GLY A 56 -3.24 8.93 -26.35
C GLY A 56 -2.02 9.17 -25.47
N ALA A 57 -2.18 9.81 -24.31
CA ALA A 57 -1.10 10.01 -23.35
C ALA A 57 -0.61 8.72 -22.70
N LEU A 58 -1.45 7.68 -22.64
CA LEU A 58 -1.12 6.39 -22.03
C LEU A 58 -0.28 5.49 -22.95
N LEU A 59 -0.22 5.80 -24.25
CA LEU A 59 0.42 4.99 -25.27
C LEU A 59 1.73 5.59 -25.75
N ASN A 60 2.73 4.74 -25.96
CA ASN A 60 3.98 5.11 -26.63
C ASN A 60 3.73 5.27 -28.14
N GLU A 61 4.66 5.93 -28.88
CA GLU A 61 4.50 6.19 -30.32
C GLU A 61 4.33 4.91 -31.17
N GLU A 62 4.98 3.81 -30.79
CA GLU A 62 4.80 2.51 -31.45
C GLU A 62 3.43 1.90 -31.13
N GLU A 63 2.96 2.05 -29.91
CA GLU A 63 1.64 1.59 -29.46
C GLU A 63 0.51 2.40 -30.11
N LYS A 64 0.69 3.70 -30.32
CA LYS A 64 -0.27 4.55 -31.02
C LYS A 64 -0.51 4.07 -32.45
N LYS A 65 0.53 3.56 -33.13
CA LYS A 65 0.38 2.97 -34.47
C LYS A 65 -0.40 1.66 -34.44
N ARG A 66 -0.21 0.86 -33.41
CA ARG A 66 -0.80 -0.48 -33.27
C ARG A 66 -2.25 -0.45 -32.74
N TYR A 67 -2.53 0.42 -31.78
CA TYR A 67 -3.81 0.49 -31.07
C TYR A 67 -4.64 1.74 -31.45
N ASN A 68 -4.58 2.13 -32.71
CA ASN A 68 -5.36 3.26 -33.21
C ASN A 68 -6.75 2.78 -33.64
N TYR A 69 -7.72 2.88 -32.75
CA TYR A 69 -9.10 2.47 -33.01
C TYR A 69 -9.99 3.67 -33.34
N PRO A 70 -10.98 3.50 -34.23
CA PRO A 70 -11.94 4.56 -34.50
C PRO A 70 -12.89 4.77 -33.33
N ASN A 71 -13.26 6.00 -33.09
CA ASN A 71 -14.33 6.32 -32.15
C ASN A 71 -15.67 5.88 -32.72
N ILE A 72 -16.54 5.33 -31.88
CA ILE A 72 -17.82 4.78 -32.28
C ILE A 72 -18.97 5.46 -31.53
N ARG A 73 -20.14 5.47 -32.18
CA ARG A 73 -21.35 5.96 -31.55
C ARG A 73 -21.87 4.94 -30.54
N VAL A 74 -21.87 5.33 -29.27
CA VAL A 74 -22.44 4.55 -28.16
C VAL A 74 -23.85 5.05 -27.89
N ILE A 75 -24.80 4.13 -27.76
CA ILE A 75 -26.21 4.43 -27.46
C ILE A 75 -26.36 4.31 -25.93
N PRO A 76 -26.83 5.40 -25.28
CA PRO A 76 -27.04 5.40 -23.82
C PRO A 76 -28.22 4.50 -23.42
N PRO A 77 -28.34 4.19 -22.13
CA PRO A 77 -29.47 3.45 -21.59
C PRO A 77 -30.78 4.20 -21.83
N GLY A 78 -31.86 3.45 -22.04
CA GLY A 78 -33.19 3.99 -22.31
C GLY A 78 -33.90 3.28 -23.47
N GLY A 79 -34.87 3.94 -24.07
CA GLY A 79 -35.69 3.41 -25.16
C GLY A 79 -37.11 3.90 -25.05
N PRO A 80 -37.96 3.48 -26.00
CA PRO A 80 -37.71 2.53 -27.09
C PRO A 80 -36.85 3.14 -28.22
N PHE A 81 -35.89 2.35 -28.70
CA PHE A 81 -35.11 2.66 -29.89
C PHE A 81 -35.54 1.73 -31.04
N PHE A 82 -35.24 2.14 -32.28
CA PHE A 82 -35.56 1.33 -33.45
C PHE A 82 -34.29 0.94 -34.21
N LYS A 83 -34.21 -0.33 -34.64
CA LYS A 83 -33.18 -0.87 -35.55
C LYS A 83 -33.83 -1.48 -36.79
N TRP A 84 -33.15 -1.35 -37.91
CA TRP A 84 -33.54 -2.00 -39.14
C TRP A 84 -33.14 -3.50 -39.14
N PRO A 85 -33.79 -4.36 -39.96
CA PRO A 85 -33.47 -5.79 -40.01
C PRO A 85 -32.01 -6.11 -40.36
N TRP A 86 -31.33 -5.24 -41.10
CA TRP A 86 -29.91 -5.35 -41.46
C TRP A 86 -28.96 -4.74 -40.45
N GLN A 87 -29.47 -4.26 -39.34
CA GLN A 87 -28.69 -3.73 -38.24
C GLN A 87 -28.60 -4.75 -37.11
N LYS A 88 -27.37 -4.91 -36.55
CA LYS A 88 -27.14 -5.73 -35.38
C LYS A 88 -26.78 -4.86 -34.21
N LEU A 89 -27.44 -5.08 -33.08
CA LEU A 89 -27.16 -4.42 -31.83
C LEU A 89 -26.24 -5.32 -30.97
N TYR A 90 -25.17 -4.73 -30.48
CA TYR A 90 -24.31 -5.31 -29.44
C TYR A 90 -24.58 -4.57 -28.16
N LYS A 91 -25.02 -5.29 -27.14
CA LYS A 91 -25.18 -4.77 -25.78
C LYS A 91 -23.97 -5.14 -24.96
N VAL A 92 -23.39 -4.18 -24.28
CA VAL A 92 -22.22 -4.33 -23.41
C VAL A 92 -22.64 -3.95 -22.00
N ASP A 93 -22.47 -4.85 -21.08
CA ASP A 93 -22.67 -4.58 -19.66
C ASP A 93 -21.48 -3.76 -19.13
N MET A 94 -21.78 -2.63 -18.53
CA MET A 94 -20.80 -1.68 -17.96
C MET A 94 -20.57 -1.88 -16.47
N THR A 95 -21.17 -2.93 -15.89
CA THR A 95 -20.96 -3.24 -14.47
C THR A 95 -19.54 -3.70 -14.21
N ILE A 96 -19.06 -3.42 -13.00
CA ILE A 96 -17.76 -3.89 -12.55
C ILE A 96 -17.82 -5.40 -12.40
N GLN A 97 -16.92 -6.08 -13.10
CA GLN A 97 -16.73 -7.52 -13.01
C GLN A 97 -15.49 -7.82 -12.18
N ALA A 98 -15.55 -8.85 -11.37
CA ALA A 98 -14.44 -9.32 -10.58
C ALA A 98 -13.92 -10.66 -11.11
N ILE A 99 -12.61 -10.79 -11.18
CA ILE A 99 -11.92 -12.05 -11.46
C ILE A 99 -11.05 -12.36 -10.24
N ASP A 100 -11.37 -13.43 -9.55
CA ASP A 100 -10.59 -13.89 -8.42
C ASP A 100 -9.35 -14.63 -8.89
N ILE A 101 -8.21 -14.30 -8.29
CA ILE A 101 -6.92 -14.95 -8.50
C ILE A 101 -6.67 -15.78 -7.26
N THR A 102 -7.38 -16.89 -7.15
CA THR A 102 -7.25 -17.85 -6.06
C THR A 102 -7.16 -19.25 -6.66
N TRP A 103 -6.47 -20.13 -5.93
CA TRP A 103 -6.49 -21.53 -6.31
C TRP A 103 -7.92 -22.08 -6.14
N ASP A 104 -8.52 -22.52 -7.22
CA ASP A 104 -9.83 -23.16 -7.21
C ASP A 104 -9.72 -24.50 -7.94
N PRO A 105 -9.81 -25.62 -7.22
CA PRO A 105 -9.72 -26.96 -7.80
C PRO A 105 -10.87 -27.28 -8.75
N ASP A 106 -12.04 -26.67 -8.55
CA ASP A 106 -13.25 -26.97 -9.33
C ASP A 106 -13.17 -26.35 -10.74
N ILE A 107 -12.54 -25.18 -10.85
CA ILE A 107 -12.39 -24.44 -12.12
C ILE A 107 -11.01 -24.68 -12.75
N ARG A 108 -10.11 -25.43 -12.09
CA ARG A 108 -8.69 -25.58 -12.47
C ARG A 108 -7.99 -24.23 -12.63
N GLN A 109 -8.33 -23.28 -11.78
CA GLN A 109 -7.68 -21.99 -11.75
C GLN A 109 -6.42 -22.12 -10.91
N GLU A 110 -5.28 -21.92 -11.56
CA GLU A 110 -3.99 -21.93 -10.90
C GLU A 110 -3.72 -20.55 -10.26
N THR A 111 -3.12 -20.56 -9.07
CA THR A 111 -2.59 -19.34 -8.45
C THR A 111 -1.51 -18.73 -9.33
N ILE A 112 -1.37 -17.42 -9.27
CA ILE A 112 -0.25 -16.77 -9.94
C ILE A 112 1.02 -17.08 -9.16
N GLU A 113 1.95 -17.76 -9.83
CA GLU A 113 3.30 -17.95 -9.32
C GLU A 113 4.23 -16.84 -9.82
N ALA A 114 5.02 -16.29 -8.92
CA ALA A 114 6.06 -15.33 -9.24
C ALA A 114 7.34 -15.68 -8.48
N VAL A 115 8.47 -15.19 -8.98
CA VAL A 115 9.78 -15.37 -8.34
C VAL A 115 10.22 -14.02 -7.77
N THR A 116 10.58 -14.00 -6.51
CA THR A 116 11.10 -12.80 -5.84
C THR A 116 12.56 -12.55 -6.22
N LYS A 117 13.10 -11.39 -5.84
CA LYS A 117 14.51 -11.04 -6.00
C LYS A 117 15.46 -12.10 -5.38
N ASP A 118 15.05 -12.71 -4.28
CA ASP A 118 15.83 -13.74 -3.56
C ASP A 118 15.68 -15.13 -4.18
N ASN A 119 15.15 -15.22 -5.40
CA ASN A 119 14.89 -16.48 -6.11
C ASN A 119 13.92 -17.41 -5.37
N LEU A 120 13.01 -16.88 -4.58
CA LEU A 120 11.96 -17.64 -3.91
C LEU A 120 10.69 -17.62 -4.78
N THR A 121 10.14 -18.79 -5.04
CA THR A 121 8.82 -18.89 -5.70
C THR A 121 7.74 -18.57 -4.69
N VAL A 122 6.83 -17.67 -5.05
CA VAL A 122 5.70 -17.25 -4.22
C VAL A 122 4.40 -17.44 -4.97
N GLN A 123 3.37 -17.81 -4.24
CA GLN A 123 2.00 -17.87 -4.74
C GLN A 123 1.27 -16.60 -4.36
N ILE A 124 0.54 -16.03 -5.31
CA ILE A 124 -0.15 -14.76 -5.15
C ILE A 124 -1.63 -14.98 -5.26
N THR A 125 -2.36 -14.49 -4.29
CA THR A 125 -3.82 -14.48 -4.28
C THR A 125 -4.34 -13.06 -4.29
N GLY A 126 -5.47 -12.86 -4.97
CA GLY A 126 -6.04 -11.53 -5.10
C GLY A 126 -7.29 -11.50 -5.96
N GLN A 127 -7.73 -10.31 -6.28
CA GLN A 127 -8.90 -10.05 -7.12
C GLN A 127 -8.61 -8.90 -8.07
N ILE A 128 -8.97 -9.06 -9.33
CA ILE A 128 -8.93 -8.01 -10.35
C ILE A 128 -10.36 -7.54 -10.59
N ARG A 129 -10.63 -6.25 -10.40
CA ARG A 129 -11.91 -5.64 -10.74
C ARG A 129 -11.75 -4.81 -12.00
N TRP A 130 -12.62 -5.03 -12.96
CA TRP A 130 -12.57 -4.36 -14.24
C TRP A 130 -13.95 -4.11 -14.81
N LYS A 131 -14.06 -3.17 -15.73
CA LYS A 131 -15.25 -2.87 -16.50
C LYS A 131 -14.87 -2.50 -17.93
N PRO A 132 -15.78 -2.66 -18.91
CA PRO A 132 -15.56 -2.15 -20.26
C PRO A 132 -15.39 -0.63 -20.24
N ALA A 133 -14.44 -0.11 -21.01
CA ALA A 133 -14.21 1.33 -21.11
C ALA A 133 -15.14 1.94 -22.16
N GLU A 134 -16.07 2.80 -21.74
CA GLU A 134 -17.05 3.44 -22.64
C GLU A 134 -16.37 4.20 -23.78
N ARG A 135 -15.23 4.82 -23.53
CA ARG A 135 -14.48 5.61 -24.52
C ARG A 135 -13.81 4.77 -25.61
N ASN A 136 -13.58 3.48 -25.35
CA ASN A 136 -12.91 2.59 -26.29
C ASN A 136 -13.64 1.26 -26.46
N LEU A 137 -14.97 1.30 -26.57
CA LEU A 137 -15.78 0.10 -26.77
C LEU A 137 -15.50 -0.59 -28.12
N TYR A 138 -14.89 0.10 -29.08
CA TYR A 138 -14.46 -0.54 -30.33
C TYR A 138 -13.39 -1.59 -30.06
N ALA A 139 -12.36 -1.27 -29.28
CA ALA A 139 -11.31 -2.21 -28.93
C ALA A 139 -11.86 -3.43 -28.17
N TYR A 140 -12.79 -3.17 -27.25
CA TYR A 140 -13.43 -4.22 -26.43
C TYR A 140 -14.24 -5.21 -27.28
N LEU A 141 -15.06 -4.72 -28.24
CA LEU A 141 -15.98 -5.54 -29.02
C LEU A 141 -15.34 -6.15 -30.27
N PHE A 142 -14.42 -5.41 -30.92
CA PHE A 142 -13.95 -5.74 -32.27
C PHE A 142 -12.44 -5.71 -32.41
N GLY A 143 -11.71 -5.17 -31.44
CA GLY A 143 -10.24 -5.06 -31.52
C GLY A 143 -9.52 -6.33 -31.16
N VAL A 144 -10.00 -7.05 -30.15
CA VAL A 144 -9.35 -8.23 -29.60
C VAL A 144 -10.37 -9.32 -29.28
N ALA A 145 -10.04 -10.56 -29.56
CA ALA A 145 -10.84 -11.68 -29.07
C ALA A 145 -10.54 -11.90 -27.58
N HIS A 146 -11.58 -12.05 -26.76
CA HIS A 146 -11.46 -12.26 -25.31
C HIS A 146 -10.61 -11.20 -24.58
N PRO A 147 -10.99 -9.92 -24.61
CA PRO A 147 -10.18 -8.83 -24.07
C PRO A 147 -9.87 -8.98 -22.57
N ALA A 148 -10.76 -9.59 -21.79
CA ALA A 148 -10.53 -9.89 -20.37
C ALA A 148 -9.31 -10.79 -20.17
N ALA A 149 -9.14 -11.86 -20.98
CA ALA A 149 -7.99 -12.75 -20.88
C ALA A 149 -6.67 -12.04 -21.19
N HIS A 150 -6.67 -11.11 -22.17
CA HIS A 150 -5.49 -10.30 -22.46
C HIS A 150 -5.12 -9.35 -21.33
N VAL A 151 -6.11 -8.78 -20.65
CA VAL A 151 -5.87 -7.91 -19.49
C VAL A 151 -5.31 -8.70 -18.31
N VAL A 152 -5.86 -9.89 -18.01
CA VAL A 152 -5.32 -10.78 -16.99
C VAL A 152 -3.88 -11.19 -17.31
N GLY A 153 -3.59 -11.59 -18.54
CA GLY A 153 -2.23 -11.93 -18.97
C GLY A 153 -1.25 -10.76 -18.83
N TYR A 154 -1.67 -9.56 -19.20
CA TYR A 154 -0.88 -8.34 -19.03
C TYR A 154 -0.65 -8.04 -17.54
N PHE A 155 -1.71 -8.13 -16.72
CA PHE A 155 -1.64 -7.96 -15.27
C PHE A 155 -0.63 -8.93 -14.64
N ILE A 156 -0.72 -10.22 -14.97
CA ILE A 156 0.21 -11.25 -14.48
C ILE A 156 1.66 -10.92 -14.87
N SER A 157 1.88 -10.46 -16.10
CA SER A 157 3.23 -10.11 -16.57
C SER A 157 3.82 -8.94 -15.80
N VAL A 158 3.05 -7.85 -15.61
CA VAL A 158 3.47 -6.67 -14.85
C VAL A 158 3.70 -7.01 -13.38
N LEU A 159 2.82 -7.85 -12.80
CA LEU A 159 2.94 -8.28 -11.42
C LEU A 159 4.22 -9.10 -11.17
N ARG A 160 4.51 -10.07 -12.05
CA ARG A 160 5.74 -10.87 -11.96
C ARG A 160 6.99 -9.99 -12.05
N ASP A 161 7.01 -9.05 -12.99
CA ASP A 161 8.11 -8.11 -13.14
C ASP A 161 8.28 -7.24 -11.87
N ARG A 162 7.18 -6.73 -11.33
CA ARG A 162 7.22 -5.93 -10.10
C ARG A 162 7.73 -6.70 -8.90
N ILE A 163 7.28 -7.94 -8.70
CA ILE A 163 7.72 -8.79 -7.60
C ILE A 163 9.20 -9.15 -7.72
N ALA A 164 9.67 -9.46 -8.92
CA ALA A 164 11.07 -9.78 -9.17
C ALA A 164 12.02 -8.58 -8.97
N THR A 165 11.53 -7.36 -9.17
CA THR A 165 12.32 -6.13 -9.07
C THR A 165 12.05 -5.32 -7.81
N PHE A 166 11.17 -5.79 -6.93
CA PHE A 166 10.78 -5.05 -5.74
C PHE A 166 11.96 -4.91 -4.76
N HIS A 167 12.24 -3.66 -4.38
CA HIS A 167 13.14 -3.31 -3.30
C HIS A 167 12.29 -2.65 -2.21
N GLY A 168 12.37 -3.17 -0.99
CA GLY A 168 11.81 -2.49 0.17
C GLY A 168 12.52 -1.14 0.40
N GLU A 169 11.88 -0.21 1.06
CA GLU A 169 12.56 1.00 1.52
C GLU A 169 13.64 0.60 2.52
N ASP A 170 14.88 1.01 2.26
CA ASP A 170 16.01 0.80 3.15
C ASP A 170 15.75 1.55 4.46
N HIS A 171 15.31 0.85 5.47
CA HIS A 171 15.31 1.38 6.83
C HIS A 171 16.74 1.27 7.37
N GLU A 172 17.39 2.39 7.63
CA GLU A 172 18.70 2.45 8.28
C GLU A 172 18.71 1.57 9.54
N GLY A 173 19.46 0.48 9.48
CA GLY A 173 19.62 -0.48 10.59
C GLY A 173 18.78 -1.75 10.51
N ALA A 174 17.98 -1.98 9.49
CA ALA A 174 17.38 -3.27 9.23
C ALA A 174 18.44 -4.20 8.64
N VAL A 175 18.68 -5.33 9.30
CA VAL A 175 19.36 -6.48 8.69
C VAL A 175 18.62 -6.76 7.37
N GLU A 176 19.34 -6.91 6.26
CA GLU A 176 18.80 -7.23 4.94
C GLU A 176 17.69 -8.30 5.09
N GLY A 177 16.44 -7.83 5.10
CA GLY A 177 15.29 -8.68 5.34
C GLY A 177 15.01 -9.52 4.10
N VAL A 178 14.41 -10.68 4.30
CA VAL A 178 13.97 -11.51 3.18
C VAL A 178 12.91 -10.73 2.41
N SER A 179 13.11 -10.55 1.11
CA SER A 179 12.28 -9.77 0.18
C SER A 179 10.77 -10.04 0.29
N ILE A 180 10.39 -11.27 0.67
CA ILE A 180 8.98 -11.64 0.84
C ILE A 180 8.30 -10.89 2.02
N ASN A 181 8.99 -10.63 3.11
CA ASN A 181 8.44 -9.86 4.23
C ASN A 181 8.21 -8.40 3.83
N ASP A 182 9.08 -7.86 3.01
CA ASP A 182 8.96 -6.50 2.49
C ASP A 182 7.79 -6.40 1.50
N LEU A 183 7.60 -7.41 0.65
CA LEU A 183 6.45 -7.52 -0.24
C LEU A 183 5.13 -7.55 0.55
N ARG A 184 5.04 -8.39 1.60
CA ARG A 184 3.85 -8.51 2.45
C ARG A 184 3.52 -7.20 3.20
N ARG A 185 4.53 -6.45 3.64
CA ARG A 185 4.35 -5.16 4.31
C ARG A 185 3.91 -4.06 3.37
N ASN A 186 4.32 -4.13 2.12
CA ASN A 186 4.13 -3.08 1.12
C ASN A 186 3.09 -3.44 0.05
N LEU A 187 2.10 -4.30 0.37
CA LEU A 187 1.04 -4.70 -0.56
C LEU A 187 0.27 -3.51 -1.14
N SER A 188 0.06 -2.45 -0.36
CA SER A 188 -0.60 -1.22 -0.82
C SER A 188 0.18 -0.53 -1.94
N LEU A 189 1.51 -0.49 -1.84
CA LEU A 189 2.37 0.08 -2.89
C LEU A 189 2.32 -0.75 -4.18
N ILE A 190 2.29 -2.08 -4.03
CA ILE A 190 2.17 -2.99 -5.17
C ILE A 190 0.82 -2.79 -5.85
N ASN A 191 -0.27 -2.71 -5.09
CA ASN A 191 -1.61 -2.50 -5.62
C ASN A 191 -1.70 -1.16 -6.38
N THR A 192 -1.21 -0.07 -5.81
CA THR A 192 -1.18 1.25 -6.47
C THR A 192 -0.35 1.22 -7.76
N PHE A 193 0.82 0.59 -7.73
CA PHE A 193 1.65 0.42 -8.92
C PHE A 193 0.95 -0.39 -10.01
N MET A 194 0.25 -1.45 -9.63
CA MET A 194 -0.51 -2.29 -10.56
C MET A 194 -1.67 -1.52 -11.20
N GLU A 195 -2.41 -0.74 -10.43
CA GLU A 195 -3.48 0.12 -10.95
C GLU A 195 -2.95 1.14 -11.95
N GLU A 196 -1.83 1.79 -11.65
CA GLU A 196 -1.23 2.78 -12.55
C GLU A 196 -0.68 2.14 -13.83
N SER A 197 0.05 1.03 -13.70
CA SER A 197 0.62 0.31 -14.84
C SER A 197 -0.46 -0.27 -15.75
N CYS A 198 -1.58 -0.70 -15.19
CA CYS A 198 -2.69 -1.27 -15.94
C CYS A 198 -3.63 -0.22 -16.56
N ARG A 199 -3.48 1.07 -16.31
CA ARG A 199 -4.25 2.13 -17.00
C ARG A 199 -4.14 2.08 -18.52
N LYS A 200 -3.03 1.57 -19.04
CA LYS A 200 -2.81 1.38 -20.49
C LYS A 200 -3.79 0.39 -21.13
N THR A 201 -4.41 -0.48 -20.34
CA THR A 201 -5.38 -1.47 -20.83
C THR A 201 -6.63 -0.82 -21.42
N VAL A 202 -7.01 0.38 -20.96
CA VAL A 202 -8.11 1.17 -21.50
C VAL A 202 -7.88 1.47 -22.99
N ALA A 203 -6.69 1.94 -23.32
CA ALA A 203 -6.35 2.30 -24.69
C ALA A 203 -6.09 1.09 -25.57
N ARG A 204 -5.47 0.02 -25.03
CA ARG A 204 -5.10 -1.18 -25.80
C ARG A 204 -6.27 -2.13 -26.05
N TYR A 205 -7.07 -2.40 -25.02
CA TYR A 205 -8.06 -3.47 -25.03
C TYR A 205 -9.50 -2.99 -24.75
N GLY A 206 -9.68 -1.69 -24.48
CA GLY A 206 -10.98 -1.14 -24.12
C GLY A 206 -11.51 -1.63 -22.77
N ILE A 207 -10.62 -1.97 -21.85
CA ILE A 207 -10.94 -2.39 -20.48
C ILE A 207 -10.33 -1.41 -19.51
N ASP A 208 -11.17 -0.90 -18.63
CA ASP A 208 -10.80 -0.05 -17.51
C ASP A 208 -10.65 -0.93 -16.25
N LEU A 209 -9.45 -0.92 -15.67
CA LEU A 209 -9.18 -1.62 -14.42
C LEU A 209 -9.64 -0.72 -13.28
N ASP A 210 -10.65 -1.18 -12.54
CA ASP A 210 -11.21 -0.45 -11.40
C ASP A 210 -10.30 -0.57 -10.16
N ALA A 211 -9.84 -1.78 -9.87
CA ALA A 211 -8.91 -2.04 -8.78
C ALA A 211 -8.09 -3.32 -9.00
N ALA A 212 -6.86 -3.29 -8.52
CA ALA A 212 -5.99 -4.45 -8.38
C ALA A 212 -5.82 -4.73 -6.89
N LEU A 213 -6.45 -5.79 -6.40
CA LEU A 213 -6.44 -6.15 -4.99
C LEU A 213 -5.64 -7.44 -4.79
N ILE A 214 -4.33 -7.29 -4.62
CA ILE A 214 -3.49 -8.40 -4.16
C ILE A 214 -3.70 -8.50 -2.66
N THR A 215 -4.19 -9.66 -2.21
CA THR A 215 -4.55 -9.88 -0.80
C THR A 215 -3.47 -10.61 -0.03
N ASN A 216 -2.78 -11.54 -0.68
CA ASN A 216 -1.74 -12.30 -0.02
C ASN A 216 -0.63 -12.73 -0.99
N ILE A 217 0.57 -12.92 -0.44
CA ILE A 217 1.75 -13.45 -1.12
C ILE A 217 2.34 -14.53 -0.23
N ASP A 218 2.19 -15.78 -0.62
CA ASP A 218 2.57 -16.94 0.16
C ASP A 218 3.74 -17.70 -0.47
N PRO A 219 4.80 -17.97 0.28
CA PRO A 219 5.84 -18.90 -0.13
C PRO A 219 5.33 -20.34 0.03
N PRO A 220 6.03 -21.34 -0.51
CA PRO A 220 5.82 -22.73 -0.18
C PRO A 220 5.92 -22.97 1.34
N SER A 221 5.17 -23.94 1.86
CA SER A 221 5.08 -24.22 3.30
C SER A 221 6.42 -24.40 4.01
N ASP A 222 7.36 -25.08 3.35
CA ASP A 222 8.69 -25.36 3.90
C ASP A 222 9.51 -24.06 4.09
N VAL A 223 9.31 -23.10 3.19
CA VAL A 223 9.97 -21.79 3.26
C VAL A 223 9.30 -20.90 4.30
N ASP A 224 7.96 -20.98 4.43
CA ASP A 224 7.22 -20.16 5.42
C ASP A 224 7.61 -20.54 6.86
N GLU A 225 7.79 -21.83 7.16
CA GLU A 225 8.29 -22.31 8.47
C GLU A 225 9.71 -21.79 8.77
N ALA A 226 10.59 -21.85 7.78
CA ALA A 226 11.95 -21.31 7.91
C ALA A 226 11.95 -19.79 8.14
N LEU A 227 11.12 -19.04 7.42
CA LEU A 227 10.94 -17.59 7.59
C LEU A 227 10.39 -17.24 8.96
N ALA A 228 9.40 -17.99 9.46
CA ALA A 228 8.86 -17.80 10.80
C ALA A 228 9.94 -17.98 11.88
N SER A 229 10.82 -18.98 11.71
CA SER A 229 11.96 -19.21 12.60
C SER A 229 12.98 -18.05 12.56
N ILE A 230 13.31 -17.55 11.37
CA ILE A 230 14.19 -16.38 11.19
C ILE A 230 13.59 -15.15 11.87
N ASN A 231 12.30 -14.85 11.63
CA ASN A 231 11.61 -13.70 12.23
C ASN A 231 11.60 -13.81 13.77
N THR A 232 11.37 -15.00 14.31
CA THR A 232 11.39 -15.25 15.76
C THR A 232 12.79 -14.96 16.32
N THR A 233 13.83 -15.45 15.66
CA THR A 233 15.22 -15.22 16.06
C THR A 233 15.60 -13.74 15.98
N GLN A 234 15.22 -13.04 14.92
CA GLN A 234 15.44 -11.59 14.78
C GLN A 234 14.77 -10.80 15.90
N ASN A 235 13.51 -11.14 16.23
CA ASN A 235 12.79 -10.51 17.33
C ASN A 235 13.46 -10.77 18.69
N GLN A 236 13.98 -11.98 18.93
CA GLN A 236 14.73 -12.30 20.13
C GLN A 236 16.04 -11.50 20.22
N VAL A 237 16.78 -11.39 19.12
CA VAL A 237 18.01 -10.58 19.05
C VAL A 237 17.70 -9.11 19.30
N ALA A 238 16.67 -8.56 18.66
CA ALA A 238 16.25 -7.17 18.88
C ALA A 238 15.84 -6.90 20.33
N ALA A 239 15.11 -7.82 20.95
CA ALA A 239 14.75 -7.75 22.37
C ALA A 239 15.99 -7.80 23.26
N SER A 240 16.95 -8.70 22.98
CA SER A 240 18.20 -8.81 23.74
C SER A 240 19.06 -7.54 23.64
N ILE A 241 19.13 -6.94 22.44
CA ILE A 241 19.85 -5.67 22.24
C ILE A 241 19.16 -4.54 23.02
N SER A 242 17.83 -4.48 22.97
CA SER A 242 17.05 -3.47 23.70
C SER A 242 17.25 -3.62 25.21
N GLN A 243 17.24 -4.85 25.73
CA GLN A 243 17.49 -5.13 27.14
C GLN A 243 18.92 -4.72 27.53
N ALA A 244 19.94 -5.08 26.74
CA ALA A 244 21.31 -4.69 27.00
C ALA A 244 21.52 -3.17 27.01
N LYS A 245 20.86 -2.44 26.10
CA LYS A 245 20.87 -0.96 26.11
C LYS A 245 20.22 -0.41 27.38
N ALA A 246 19.06 -0.93 27.77
CA ALA A 246 18.36 -0.49 28.98
C ALA A 246 19.21 -0.74 30.25
N ASP A 247 19.86 -1.90 30.33
CA ASP A 247 20.76 -2.24 31.44
C ASP A 247 22.00 -1.34 31.47
N ALA A 248 22.55 -0.99 30.30
CA ALA A 248 23.67 -0.04 30.21
C ALA A 248 23.24 1.38 30.64
N ASP A 249 22.10 1.88 30.19
CA ASP A 249 21.56 3.19 30.56
C ASP A 249 21.26 3.23 32.06
N GLN A 250 20.70 2.15 32.62
CA GLN A 250 20.44 2.05 34.06
C GLN A 250 21.76 2.12 34.87
N LYS A 251 22.78 1.38 34.46
CA LYS A 251 24.10 1.42 35.11
C LYS A 251 24.76 2.79 35.04
N LEU A 252 24.62 3.46 33.90
CA LEU A 252 25.12 4.82 33.72
C LEU A 252 24.42 5.81 34.68
N LYS A 253 23.11 5.76 34.75
CA LYS A 253 22.35 6.59 35.70
C LYS A 253 22.64 6.31 37.15
N MET A 254 22.84 5.01 37.52
CA MET A 254 23.26 4.64 38.88
C MET A 254 24.64 5.18 39.21
N ALA A 255 25.58 5.14 38.24
CA ALA A 255 26.93 5.68 38.43
C ALA A 255 26.88 7.23 38.60
N GLU A 256 26.11 7.93 37.78
CA GLU A 256 25.91 9.36 37.90
C GLU A 256 25.31 9.74 39.27
N GLN A 257 24.28 9.01 39.70
CA GLN A 257 23.69 9.21 41.05
C GLN A 257 24.68 8.94 42.20
N ALA A 258 25.49 7.88 42.06
CA ALA A 258 26.52 7.56 43.06
C ALA A 258 27.57 8.67 43.18
N VAL A 259 28.01 9.22 42.04
CA VAL A 259 28.93 10.38 42.02
C VAL A 259 28.28 11.58 42.67
N GLN A 260 27.00 11.89 42.34
CA GLN A 260 26.29 13.01 42.95
C GLN A 260 26.16 12.85 44.47
N ILE A 261 25.80 11.64 44.91
CA ILE A 261 25.69 11.37 46.36
C ILE A 261 27.08 11.51 47.04
N ALA A 262 28.14 11.00 46.45
CA ALA A 262 29.49 11.11 46.97
C ALA A 262 29.95 12.59 47.04
N THR A 263 29.69 13.38 46.01
CA THR A 263 29.99 14.81 45.97
C THR A 263 29.21 15.56 47.05
N ASN A 264 27.89 15.37 47.12
CA ASN A 264 27.05 16.05 48.14
C ASN A 264 27.50 15.67 49.57
N ARG A 265 27.91 14.41 49.79
CA ARG A 265 28.41 13.97 51.07
C ARG A 265 29.76 14.61 51.39
N ALA A 266 30.68 14.69 50.44
CA ALA A 266 31.95 15.35 50.65
C ALA A 266 31.76 16.88 50.92
N GLU A 267 30.88 17.50 50.21
CA GLU A 267 30.52 18.90 50.45
C GLU A 267 29.91 19.09 51.85
N ALA A 268 28.96 18.23 52.26
CA ALA A 268 28.36 18.28 53.58
C ALA A 268 29.37 18.05 54.70
N GLU A 269 30.36 17.18 54.50
CA GLU A 269 31.43 16.97 55.45
C GLU A 269 32.43 18.11 55.50
N ALA A 270 32.68 18.77 54.35
CA ALA A 270 33.62 19.87 54.24
C ALA A 270 33.01 21.23 54.72
N ALA A 271 31.70 21.43 54.52
CA ALA A 271 31.02 22.70 54.83
C ALA A 271 31.22 23.16 56.28
N PRO A 272 31.05 22.32 57.33
CA PRO A 272 31.24 22.77 58.70
C PRO A 272 32.74 23.12 59.01
N LEU A 273 33.68 22.45 58.36
CA LEU A 273 35.11 22.72 58.49
C LEU A 273 35.47 24.04 57.83
N LEU A 274 34.89 24.35 56.66
CA LEU A 274 35.07 25.64 56.00
C LEU A 274 34.44 26.77 56.76
N GLU A 275 33.26 26.55 57.38
CA GLU A 275 32.59 27.56 58.21
C GLU A 275 33.41 27.83 59.48
N LEU A 276 33.94 26.76 60.11
CA LEU A 276 34.83 26.88 61.23
C LEU A 276 36.13 27.67 60.87
N SER A 277 36.72 27.35 59.72
CA SER A 277 37.89 28.06 59.21
C SER A 277 37.64 29.56 59.03
N LYS A 278 36.49 29.91 58.39
CA LYS A 278 36.10 31.31 58.21
C LYS A 278 35.85 32.02 59.56
N THR A 279 35.22 31.32 60.50
CA THR A 279 34.97 31.85 61.83
C THR A 279 36.30 32.11 62.58
N LEU A 280 37.24 31.20 62.53
CA LEU A 280 38.55 31.33 63.15
C LEU A 280 39.40 32.42 62.47
N GLU A 281 39.35 32.55 61.17
CA GLU A 281 39.99 33.65 60.43
C GLU A 281 39.40 35.01 60.79
N GLY A 282 38.05 35.13 60.87
CA GLY A 282 37.36 36.33 61.33
C GLY A 282 37.77 36.73 62.77
N MET A 283 37.78 35.77 63.69
CA MET A 283 38.23 36.02 65.07
C MET A 283 39.69 36.45 65.17
N HIS A 284 40.54 35.87 64.33
CA HIS A 284 41.95 36.26 64.24
C HIS A 284 42.16 37.69 63.70
N ALA A 285 41.33 38.07 62.70
CA ALA A 285 41.40 39.39 62.10
C ALA A 285 40.89 40.52 63.05
N GLU A 286 39.79 40.26 63.80
CA GLU A 286 39.16 41.30 64.69
C GLU A 286 39.75 41.32 66.05
N GLY A 287 40.14 40.19 66.65
CA GLY A 287 40.56 40.14 68.07
C GLY A 287 41.98 39.58 68.31
N GLY A 288 42.75 39.33 67.31
CA GLY A 288 44.09 38.77 67.38
C GLY A 288 44.21 37.43 68.06
N ARG A 289 45.43 37.02 68.46
CA ARG A 289 45.67 35.74 69.12
C ARG A 289 44.89 35.50 70.44
N GLY A 290 44.56 36.55 71.17
CA GLY A 290 43.83 36.43 72.45
C GLY A 290 42.37 35.97 72.31
N ALA A 291 41.68 36.40 71.25
CA ALA A 291 40.32 35.95 70.96
C ALA A 291 40.30 34.47 70.50
N LEU A 292 41.32 34.06 69.73
CA LEU A 292 41.44 32.70 69.28
C LEU A 292 41.72 31.73 70.45
N ASP A 293 42.62 32.06 71.37
CA ASP A 293 42.93 31.28 72.56
C ASP A 293 41.70 31.13 73.49
N SER A 294 40.90 32.19 73.62
CA SER A 294 39.65 32.17 74.39
C SER A 294 38.62 31.24 73.74
N TYR A 295 38.47 31.25 72.43
CA TYR A 295 37.58 30.36 71.72
C TYR A 295 38.00 28.88 71.84
N ILE A 296 39.29 28.56 71.63
CA ILE A 296 39.84 27.21 71.80
C ILE A 296 39.65 26.72 73.25
N ARG A 297 39.83 27.60 74.24
CA ARG A 297 39.63 27.24 75.62
C ARG A 297 38.16 26.92 75.90
N ASN A 298 37.22 27.73 75.45
CA ASN A 298 35.78 27.50 75.61
C ASN A 298 35.32 26.27 74.87
N ALA A 299 35.74 26.02 73.59
CA ALA A 299 35.44 24.83 72.80
C ALA A 299 35.97 23.56 73.43
N SER A 300 37.10 23.61 74.14
CA SER A 300 37.71 22.45 74.82
C SER A 300 37.08 22.12 76.20
N LEU A 301 36.29 23.04 76.77
CA LEU A 301 35.64 22.81 78.08
C LEU A 301 34.71 21.59 78.13
N PRO A 302 33.71 21.44 77.22
CA PRO A 302 32.79 20.29 77.24
C PRO A 302 33.55 18.96 77.02
N LEU A 303 34.62 18.96 76.19
CA LEU A 303 35.45 17.78 75.99
C LEU A 303 36.21 17.37 77.27
N ARG A 304 36.68 18.35 78.09
CA ARG A 304 37.29 18.12 79.37
C ARG A 304 36.33 17.63 80.43
N GLU A 305 35.14 18.15 80.41
CA GLU A 305 34.05 17.71 81.33
C GLU A 305 33.65 16.25 81.01
N THR A 306 33.48 15.90 79.75
CA THR A 306 33.15 14.57 79.31
C THR A 306 34.29 13.58 79.62
N ALA A 307 35.57 13.98 79.47
CA ALA A 307 36.71 13.19 79.82
C ALA A 307 36.83 12.96 81.32
N ALA A 308 36.57 14.03 82.14
CA ALA A 308 36.57 13.91 83.61
C ALA A 308 35.44 12.98 84.10
N GLN A 309 34.25 13.03 83.52
CA GLN A 309 33.16 12.09 83.82
C GLN A 309 33.46 10.63 83.44
N THR A 310 34.20 10.44 82.39
CA THR A 310 34.59 9.11 81.98
C THR A 310 35.67 8.52 82.86
N ILE A 311 36.62 9.32 83.34
CA ILE A 311 37.66 8.90 84.29
C ILE A 311 37.06 8.65 85.69
N LEU A 312 36.05 9.34 86.09
CA LEU A 312 35.32 9.14 87.37
C LEU A 312 34.45 7.87 87.39
N LYS A 313 34.14 7.32 86.25
CA LYS A 313 33.35 6.08 86.06
C LYS A 313 34.19 4.81 85.92
N LEU A 314 35.52 4.87 85.81
CA LEU A 314 36.45 3.81 85.87
C LEU A 314 36.99 3.63 87.33
#